data_5f303f70e83f279727e4b33db16a3e71
#
_entry.id   5f303f70e83f279727e4b33db16a3e71
#
_cell.length_a   1.000
_cell.length_b   1.000
_cell.length_c   1.000
_cell.angle_alpha   90.00
_cell.angle_beta   90.00
_cell.angle_gamma   90.00
#
_symmetry.space_group_name_H-M   'P 1'
#
loop_
_entity.id
_entity.type
_entity.pdbx_description
1 polymer ?
#
loop_
_entity_poly.entity_id
_entity_poly.type
_entity_poly.pdbx_seq_one_letter_code
_entity_poly.pdbx_strand_id
1 'polypeptide(L)'
;MIRLAFWSGLLSLGLGSASLAQDNGAVSGTGAVLRGLDKVNGRTTDAELPIGGSAELFGLLVTVADCRYPAENPTGDAFAFLTIREPDSGAVQFEGWMIASSPALSALDHSRYDIWVLRCNSS
;
A
#
# COMPACT_ATOMS: atom_id res chain seq x y z
N MET A 1 37.35 13.82 -55.51
CA MET A 1 36.92 13.60 -55.06
C MET A 1 36.29 13.70 -54.00
N ILE A 2 36.03 13.59 -53.53
CA ILE A 2 35.44 13.70 -52.67
C ILE A 2 34.98 13.38 -51.64
N ARG A 3 34.81 13.54 -51.10
CA ARG A 3 34.30 13.26 -50.15
C ARG A 3 33.69 13.40 -49.16
N LEU A 4 33.35 13.37 -48.61
CA LEU A 4 32.77 13.46 -47.76
C LEU A 4 32.38 13.23 -46.66
N ALA A 5 31.94 13.28 -46.16
CA ALA A 5 31.65 13.03 -45.19
C ALA A 5 30.96 13.14 -44.26
N PHE A 6 30.78 13.06 -43.70
CA PHE A 6 30.09 13.13 -42.84
C PHE A 6 29.65 12.87 -41.83
N TRP A 7 29.36 13.00 -41.37
CA TRP A 7 28.82 12.82 -40.45
C TRP A 7 28.22 12.83 -39.49
N SER A 8 27.86 12.86 -39.05
CA SER A 8 27.35 12.82 -38.27
C SER A 8 26.70 12.67 -37.35
N GLY A 9 26.34 12.57 -36.86
CA GLY A 9 25.75 12.34 -36.00
C GLY A 9 25.25 12.49 -34.99
N LEU A 10 24.98 12.39 -34.55
CA LEU A 10 24.43 12.38 -33.71
C LEU A 10 23.90 12.35 -32.79
N LEU A 11 23.47 12.33 -32.22
CA LEU A 11 22.94 12.26 -31.44
C LEU A 11 22.40 12.10 -30.43
N SER A 12 21.86 12.03 -29.88
CA SER A 12 21.41 11.84 -29.02
C SER A 12 20.76 11.86 -28.18
N LEU A 13 20.49 11.90 -27.61
CA LEU A 13 19.88 11.92 -26.85
C LEU A 13 19.36 11.72 -25.82
N GLY A 14 18.85 11.52 -25.37
CA GLY A 14 18.45 11.33 -24.47
C GLY A 14 17.82 11.43 -23.55
N LEU A 15 17.52 11.46 -23.07
CA LEU A 15 17.04 11.58 -22.31
C LEU A 15 16.49 11.23 -21.29
N GLY A 16 16.16 10.87 -20.90
CA GLY A 16 15.68 10.37 -20.02
C GLY A 16 15.10 10.74 -18.97
N SER A 17 15.17 10.94 -18.31
CA SER A 17 14.73 11.52 -17.33
C SER A 17 13.56 11.28 -16.81
N ALA A 18 12.94 10.95 -17.12
CA ALA A 18 11.83 10.81 -16.62
C ALA A 18 11.58 10.42 -15.38
N SER A 19 12.14 9.78 -14.93
CA SER A 19 11.86 9.30 -13.78
C SER A 19 11.31 10.05 -12.84
N LEU A 20 11.54 11.02 -12.72
CA LEU A 20 11.20 11.68 -11.74
C LEU A 20 9.94 11.71 -11.41
N ALA A 21 9.27 11.56 -12.01
CA ALA A 21 8.07 11.85 -11.63
C ALA A 21 7.48 11.05 -10.73
N GLN A 22 7.76 10.09 -10.61
CA GLN A 22 7.10 9.32 -9.88
C GLN A 22 6.81 9.55 -8.62
N ASP A 23 7.45 9.96 -7.97
CA ASP A 23 7.17 9.93 -6.67
C ASP A 23 6.30 10.86 -6.26
N ASN A 24 5.83 11.49 -6.90
CA ASN A 24 5.13 12.40 -6.46
C ASN A 24 3.99 12.18 -5.91
N GLY A 25 3.59 12.42 -5.13
CA GLY A 25 2.37 12.38 -4.56
C GLY A 25 2.16 11.46 -3.44
N ALA A 26 2.94 10.53 -3.17
CA ALA A 26 2.71 9.59 -2.10
C ALA A 26 3.76 9.77 -1.01
N VAL A 27 3.30 9.90 0.24
CA VAL A 27 4.20 9.98 1.37
C VAL A 27 3.78 8.96 2.42
N SER A 28 4.70 8.56 3.27
CA SER A 28 4.39 7.61 4.33
C SER A 28 3.78 8.33 5.51
N GLY A 29 2.72 7.75 6.03
CA GLY A 29 2.11 8.22 7.25
C GLY A 29 2.78 7.64 8.47
N THR A 30 2.21 7.89 9.63
CA THR A 30 2.73 7.38 10.88
C THR A 30 2.09 6.07 11.29
N GLY A 31 1.00 5.71 10.66
CA GLY A 31 0.29 4.47 10.94
C GLY A 31 -0.92 4.35 10.07
N ALA A 32 -1.76 3.38 10.38
CA ALA A 32 -2.97 3.10 9.61
C ALA A 32 -4.13 2.82 10.54
N VAL A 33 -5.33 3.15 10.10
CA VAL A 33 -6.56 2.75 10.75
C VAL A 33 -7.16 1.64 9.90
N LEU A 34 -7.37 0.51 10.52
CA LEU A 34 -7.88 -0.68 9.86
C LEU A 34 -9.25 -1.02 10.41
N ARG A 35 -10.05 -1.68 9.60
CA ARG A 35 -11.34 -2.18 10.04
C ARG A 35 -11.40 -3.68 9.81
N GLY A 36 -11.85 -4.39 10.80
CA GLY A 36 -12.13 -5.81 10.67
C GLY A 36 -13.62 -6.06 10.71
N LEU A 37 -14.05 -7.10 10.01
CA LEU A 37 -15.45 -7.51 9.93
C LEU A 37 -15.53 -9.00 10.16
N ASP A 38 -16.46 -9.40 11.03
CA ASP A 38 -16.84 -10.80 11.16
C ASP A 38 -18.05 -11.00 10.25
N LYS A 39 -17.86 -11.72 9.17
CA LYS A 39 -18.90 -11.86 8.15
C LYS A 39 -20.04 -12.74 8.61
N VAL A 40 -19.87 -13.51 9.70
CA VAL A 40 -20.93 -14.36 10.18
C VAL A 40 -21.96 -13.57 10.97
N ASN A 41 -21.52 -12.64 11.78
CA ASN A 41 -22.44 -11.91 12.65
C ASN A 41 -22.49 -10.40 12.36
N GLY A 42 -21.71 -9.92 11.41
CA GLY A 42 -21.74 -8.51 11.03
C GLY A 42 -21.01 -7.58 11.98
N ARG A 43 -20.29 -8.09 12.97
CA ARG A 43 -19.60 -7.20 13.90
C ARG A 43 -18.36 -6.63 13.26
N THR A 44 -18.09 -5.35 13.56
CA THR A 44 -16.89 -4.69 13.07
C THR A 44 -16.09 -4.16 14.24
N THR A 45 -14.80 -4.02 14.04
CA THR A 45 -13.93 -3.39 15.00
C THR A 45 -12.84 -2.63 14.24
N ASP A 46 -12.43 -1.50 14.79
CA ASP A 46 -11.37 -0.70 14.17
C ASP A 46 -10.13 -0.75 15.05
N ALA A 47 -8.97 -0.67 14.43
CA ALA A 47 -7.71 -0.64 15.13
C ALA A 47 -6.80 0.39 14.50
N GLU A 48 -6.08 1.14 15.35
CA GLU A 48 -5.07 2.05 14.89
C GLU A 48 -3.72 1.43 15.18
N LEU A 49 -2.90 1.29 14.19
CA LEU A 49 -1.58 0.69 14.36
C LEU A 49 -0.51 1.63 13.81
N PRO A 50 0.57 1.83 14.55
CA PRO A 50 1.69 2.59 14.00
C PRO A 50 2.40 1.75 12.93
N ILE A 51 3.20 2.39 12.12
CA ILE A 51 4.04 1.68 11.16
C ILE A 51 4.92 0.71 11.95
N GLY A 52 4.94 -0.53 11.54
CA GLY A 52 5.65 -1.61 12.22
C GLY A 52 4.84 -2.25 13.34
N GLY A 53 3.67 -1.74 13.65
CA GLY A 53 2.86 -2.27 14.73
C GLY A 53 2.00 -3.43 14.31
N SER A 54 1.60 -4.23 15.29
CA SER A 54 0.77 -5.40 15.08
C SER A 54 -0.33 -5.46 16.13
N ALA A 55 -1.45 -6.03 15.76
CA ALA A 55 -2.56 -6.27 16.69
C ALA A 55 -3.39 -7.43 16.18
N GLU A 56 -4.12 -8.05 17.10
CA GLU A 56 -5.07 -9.08 16.71
C GLU A 56 -6.41 -8.46 16.41
N LEU A 57 -6.97 -8.80 15.26
CA LEU A 57 -8.31 -8.43 14.88
C LEU A 57 -9.07 -9.71 14.61
N PHE A 58 -10.05 -10.01 15.45
CA PHE A 58 -10.86 -11.21 15.30
C PHE A 58 -10.02 -12.49 15.20
N GLY A 59 -8.95 -12.55 15.96
CA GLY A 59 -8.14 -13.77 15.93
C GLY A 59 -7.12 -13.82 14.80
N LEU A 60 -6.99 -12.79 14.02
CA LEU A 60 -5.95 -12.71 13.00
C LEU A 60 -4.91 -11.67 13.44
N LEU A 61 -3.65 -11.97 13.23
CA LEU A 61 -2.58 -11.05 13.61
C LEU A 61 -2.25 -10.17 12.41
N VAL A 62 -2.44 -8.88 12.56
CA VAL A 62 -2.25 -7.92 11.47
C VAL A 62 -1.06 -7.04 11.79
N THR A 63 -0.16 -6.90 10.84
CA THR A 63 0.99 -6.01 10.95
C THR A 63 0.94 -4.98 9.82
N VAL A 64 1.18 -3.72 10.18
CA VAL A 64 1.25 -2.64 9.19
C VAL A 64 2.71 -2.33 8.93
N ALA A 65 3.18 -2.63 7.72
CA ALA A 65 4.57 -2.33 7.36
C ALA A 65 4.71 -0.90 6.85
N ASP A 66 3.69 -0.38 6.19
CA ASP A 66 3.73 0.98 5.67
C ASP A 66 2.29 1.45 5.42
N CYS A 67 2.07 2.73 5.41
CA CYS A 67 0.80 3.32 4.99
C CYS A 67 1.11 4.63 4.31
N ARG A 68 0.72 4.75 3.04
CA ARG A 68 1.06 5.91 2.24
C ARG A 68 -0.21 6.62 1.79
N TYR A 69 -0.13 7.92 1.67
CA TYR A 69 -1.28 8.72 1.25
C TYR A 69 -0.79 9.82 0.30
N PRO A 70 -1.69 10.41 -0.48
CA PRO A 70 -1.29 11.49 -1.39
C PRO A 70 -0.82 12.70 -0.59
N ALA A 71 0.34 13.23 -0.94
CA ALA A 71 0.94 14.32 -0.18
C ALA A 71 0.04 15.53 -0.10
N GLU A 72 -0.72 15.80 -1.16
CA GLU A 72 -1.58 16.96 -1.19
C GLU A 72 -2.90 16.74 -0.55
N ASN A 73 -3.26 15.51 -0.19
CA ASN A 73 -4.57 15.23 0.36
C ASN A 73 -4.46 14.10 1.38
N PRO A 74 -4.05 14.42 2.61
CA PRO A 74 -3.84 13.37 3.63
C PRO A 74 -5.09 12.57 3.96
N THR A 75 -6.28 13.11 3.69
CA THR A 75 -7.50 12.38 3.95
C THR A 75 -8.08 11.77 2.69
N GLY A 76 -7.34 11.76 1.59
CA GLY A 76 -7.84 11.23 0.34
C GLY A 76 -7.83 9.73 0.33
N ASP A 77 -6.89 9.14 -0.33
CA ASP A 77 -6.80 7.68 -0.39
C ASP A 77 -5.73 7.18 0.58
N ALA A 78 -5.66 5.89 0.75
CA ALA A 78 -4.64 5.28 1.58
C ALA A 78 -4.21 3.97 0.97
N PHE A 79 -2.89 3.71 1.03
CA PHE A 79 -2.29 2.50 0.50
C PHE A 79 -1.50 1.90 1.65
N ALA A 80 -1.98 0.79 2.20
CA ALA A 80 -1.33 0.16 3.35
C ALA A 80 -0.73 -1.18 2.98
N PHE A 81 0.51 -1.41 3.38
CA PHE A 81 1.11 -2.72 3.21
C PHE A 81 0.88 -3.51 4.48
N LEU A 82 0.11 -4.56 4.36
CA LEU A 82 -0.31 -5.37 5.50
C LEU A 82 0.20 -6.79 5.36
N THR A 83 0.55 -7.39 6.50
CA THR A 83 0.74 -8.82 6.59
C THR A 83 -0.27 -9.34 7.60
N ILE A 84 -1.07 -10.31 7.20
CA ILE A 84 -2.11 -10.89 8.04
C ILE A 84 -1.79 -12.38 8.22
N ARG A 85 -1.67 -12.81 9.47
CA ARG A 85 -1.24 -14.16 9.79
C ARG A 85 -2.20 -14.83 10.74
N GLU A 86 -2.20 -16.15 10.72
CA GLU A 86 -2.79 -16.93 11.79
C GLU A 86 -1.88 -16.79 13.00
N PRO A 87 -2.40 -16.41 14.16
CA PRO A 87 -1.53 -16.17 15.30
C PRO A 87 -0.86 -17.43 15.83
N ASP A 88 -1.52 -18.58 15.72
CA ASP A 88 -0.95 -19.79 16.28
C ASP A 88 0.16 -20.36 15.43
N SER A 89 -0.04 -20.46 14.15
CA SER A 89 0.92 -21.08 13.25
C SER A 89 1.85 -20.08 12.59
N GLY A 90 1.47 -18.81 12.57
CA GLY A 90 2.21 -17.79 11.83
C GLY A 90 1.99 -17.85 10.33
N ALA A 91 1.06 -18.72 9.88
CA ALA A 91 0.83 -18.85 8.44
C ALA A 91 0.29 -17.55 7.86
N VAL A 92 0.86 -17.13 6.76
CA VAL A 92 0.47 -15.86 6.12
C VAL A 92 -0.82 -16.09 5.36
N GLN A 93 -1.84 -15.30 5.70
CA GLN A 93 -3.12 -15.34 5.02
C GLN A 93 -3.19 -14.27 3.93
N PHE A 94 -2.46 -13.19 4.10
CA PHE A 94 -2.41 -12.11 3.12
C PHE A 94 -1.13 -11.31 3.35
N GLU A 95 -0.50 -10.89 2.27
CA GLU A 95 0.61 -9.95 2.36
C GLU A 95 0.61 -9.11 1.10
N GLY A 96 0.46 -7.84 1.23
CA GLY A 96 0.46 -6.93 0.09
C GLY A 96 -0.12 -5.58 0.41
N TRP A 97 -0.27 -4.78 -0.63
CA TRP A 97 -0.84 -3.45 -0.51
C TRP A 97 -2.35 -3.52 -0.61
N MET A 98 -3.03 -2.84 0.32
CA MET A 98 -4.47 -2.65 0.25
C MET A 98 -4.74 -1.19 -0.04
N ILE A 99 -5.80 -0.91 -0.78
CA ILE A 99 -6.15 0.43 -1.22
C ILE A 99 -7.50 0.79 -0.62
N ALA A 100 -7.55 1.87 0.14
CA ALA A 100 -8.77 2.23 0.86
C ALA A 100 -9.95 2.50 -0.07
N SER A 101 -9.70 3.15 -1.21
CA SER A 101 -10.78 3.47 -2.14
C SER A 101 -11.21 2.28 -2.98
N SER A 102 -10.44 1.21 -2.98
CA SER A 102 -10.74 0.05 -3.83
C SER A 102 -10.39 -1.23 -3.07
N PRO A 103 -11.07 -1.51 -1.99
CA PRO A 103 -10.69 -2.64 -1.14
C PRO A 103 -10.78 -3.99 -1.84
N ALA A 104 -11.60 -4.10 -2.86
CA ALA A 104 -11.73 -5.38 -3.57
C ALA A 104 -10.57 -5.69 -4.49
N LEU A 105 -9.72 -4.71 -4.82
CA LEU A 105 -8.63 -4.97 -5.74
C LEU A 105 -7.54 -5.82 -5.10
N SER A 106 -7.38 -5.72 -3.79
CA SER A 106 -6.37 -6.50 -3.08
C SER A 106 -6.98 -6.78 -1.71
N ALA A 107 -7.46 -7.98 -1.52
CA ALA A 107 -8.29 -8.28 -0.36
C ALA A 107 -7.87 -9.59 0.29
N LEU A 108 -8.06 -9.64 1.60
CA LEU A 108 -7.90 -10.88 2.33
C LEU A 108 -8.97 -11.87 1.87
N ASP A 109 -8.55 -13.09 1.58
CA ASP A 109 -9.47 -14.14 1.21
C ASP A 109 -9.60 -15.07 2.41
N HIS A 110 -10.61 -14.84 3.22
CA HIS A 110 -10.84 -15.62 4.42
C HIS A 110 -12.34 -15.93 4.52
N SER A 111 -12.66 -17.13 4.99
CA SER A 111 -14.04 -17.56 5.00
C SER A 111 -14.90 -16.77 5.97
N ARG A 112 -14.32 -16.28 7.04
CA ARG A 112 -15.12 -15.62 8.08
C ARG A 112 -14.79 -14.16 8.27
N TYR A 113 -13.53 -13.76 8.15
CA TYR A 113 -13.13 -12.41 8.53
C TYR A 113 -12.67 -11.62 7.31
N ASP A 114 -12.89 -10.33 7.38
CA ASP A 114 -12.37 -9.40 6.38
C ASP A 114 -11.64 -8.29 7.10
N ILE A 115 -10.60 -7.76 6.50
CA ILE A 115 -9.81 -6.68 7.08
C ILE A 115 -9.42 -5.77 5.94
N TRP A 116 -9.59 -4.47 6.14
CA TRP A 116 -9.16 -3.50 5.11
C TRP A 116 -8.73 -2.21 5.77
N VAL A 117 -8.01 -1.39 5.00
CA VAL A 117 -7.52 -0.11 5.48
C VAL A 117 -8.59 0.95 5.27
N LEU A 118 -8.78 1.81 6.26
CA LEU A 118 -9.68 2.94 6.14
C LEU A 118 -8.92 4.21 5.76
N ARG A 119 -7.78 4.46 6.39
CA ARG A 119 -6.97 5.64 6.11
C ARG A 119 -5.61 5.50 6.75
N CYS A 120 -4.68 6.34 6.34
CA CYS A 120 -3.40 6.47 7.02
C CYS A 120 -3.52 7.55 8.09
N ASN A 121 -2.74 7.42 9.15
CA ASN A 121 -2.55 8.51 10.09
C ASN A 121 -1.37 9.37 9.61
N SER A 122 -1.48 10.67 9.80
CA SER A 122 -0.41 11.58 9.45
C SER A 122 -0.01 12.33 10.71
N SER A 123 1.24 12.75 10.75
CA SER A 123 1.74 13.47 11.92
C SER A 123 1.28 14.93 11.95
#